data_2d8c18b48942ca242bfa81e19e288e14
#
_entry.id   2d8c18b48942ca242bfa81e19e288e14
#
_cell.length_a   1.000
_cell.length_b   1.000
_cell.length_c   1.000
_cell.angle_alpha   90.00
_cell.angle_beta   90.00
_cell.angle_gamma   90.00
#
_symmetry.space_group_name_H-M   'P 1'
#
loop_
_entity.id
_entity.type
_entity.pdbx_description
1 polymer ?
#
loop_
_entity_poly.entity_id
_entity_poly.type
_entity_poly.pdbx_seq_one_letter_code
_entity_poly.pdbx_strand_id
1 'polypeptide(L)'
;LMLEHADLNDGIQIDNASVVVLNLTLQFVRPLNRESLLRSIIEGLNPGGVLILVEKVLGSDALLNRLWIKLYYDMKKRNGYSETEIAKKREALENVLIPYRPDENIKILARNGLDNVDMFFKWYNFAGFLGVKA
;
A
#
# COMPACT_ATOMS: atom_id res chain seq x y z
N LEU A 1 -4.57 24.10 0.26
CA LEU A 1 -3.75 22.94 -0.03
C LEU A 1 -2.28 23.28 0.25
N MET A 2 -1.64 22.51 1.10
CA MET A 2 -0.18 22.56 1.33
C MET A 2 0.45 21.39 0.60
N LEU A 3 1.55 21.65 -0.11
CA LEU A 3 2.35 20.63 -0.80
C LEU A 3 3.73 20.59 -0.17
N GLU A 4 4.18 19.39 0.16
CA GLU A 4 5.50 19.14 0.73
C GLU A 4 6.21 18.06 -0.09
N HIS A 5 7.50 18.26 -0.36
CA HIS A 5 8.34 17.26 -1.01
C HIS A 5 9.20 16.59 0.07
N ALA A 6 9.01 15.28 0.25
CA ALA A 6 9.73 14.50 1.25
C ALA A 6 10.03 13.08 0.74
N ASP A 7 11.13 12.49 1.18
CA ASP A 7 11.39 11.06 1.03
C ASP A 7 10.84 10.33 2.26
N LEU A 8 9.83 9.49 2.05
CA LEU A 8 9.20 8.74 3.14
C LEU A 8 10.11 7.69 3.78
N ASN A 9 11.24 7.35 3.16
CA ASN A 9 12.26 6.51 3.79
C ASN A 9 12.97 7.22 4.95
N ASP A 10 12.98 8.55 4.96
CA ASP A 10 13.53 9.37 6.03
C ASP A 10 12.49 9.65 7.15
N GLY A 11 11.27 9.18 6.94
CA GLY A 11 10.13 9.43 7.84
C GLY A 11 9.37 10.70 7.49
N ILE A 12 8.25 10.89 8.13
CA ILE A 12 7.42 12.10 8.04
C ILE A 12 6.80 12.39 9.40
N GLN A 13 6.67 13.66 9.74
CA GLN A 13 5.94 14.07 10.93
C GLN A 13 4.52 14.48 10.53
N ILE A 14 3.54 13.88 11.19
CA ILE A 14 2.12 14.18 11.04
C ILE A 14 1.59 14.53 12.43
N ASP A 15 0.80 15.58 12.50
CA ASP A 15 0.14 16.02 13.74
C ASP A 15 -1.33 16.33 13.47
N ASN A 16 -2.17 16.01 14.45
CA ASN A 16 -3.59 16.40 14.46
C ASN A 16 -4.35 15.95 13.19
N ALA A 17 -4.06 14.78 12.68
CA ALA A 17 -4.71 14.26 11.48
C ALA A 17 -5.97 13.44 11.84
N SER A 18 -7.07 13.71 11.16
CA SER A 18 -8.30 12.90 11.26
C SER A 18 -8.30 11.77 10.26
N VAL A 19 -7.68 11.98 9.08
CA VAL A 19 -7.54 10.96 8.02
C VAL A 19 -6.17 11.07 7.39
N VAL A 20 -5.48 9.96 7.24
CA VAL A 20 -4.28 9.84 6.44
C VAL A 20 -4.51 8.80 5.33
N VAL A 21 -4.09 9.12 4.12
CA VAL A 21 -4.22 8.22 2.97
C VAL A 21 -2.84 7.93 2.39
N LEU A 22 -2.46 6.67 2.38
CA LEU A 22 -1.32 6.14 1.65
C LEU A 22 -1.83 5.42 0.39
N ASN A 23 -1.84 6.10 -0.73
CA ASN A 23 -2.34 5.56 -1.99
C ASN A 23 -1.20 5.15 -2.90
N LEU A 24 -0.97 3.85 -3.03
CA LEU A 24 0.11 3.25 -3.84
C LEU A 24 1.50 3.81 -3.46
N THR A 25 1.74 3.97 -2.18
CA THR A 25 2.90 4.71 -1.64
C THR A 25 3.78 3.81 -0.79
N LEU A 26 3.25 3.12 0.22
CA LEU A 26 4.02 2.31 1.17
C LEU A 26 4.81 1.20 0.47
N GLN A 27 4.29 0.66 -0.62
CA GLN A 27 4.94 -0.38 -1.42
C GLN A 27 6.30 0.04 -1.99
N PHE A 28 6.59 1.34 -2.09
CA PHE A 28 7.86 1.91 -2.54
C PHE A 28 8.81 2.26 -1.38
N VAL A 29 8.30 2.33 -0.16
CA VAL A 29 9.13 2.50 1.03
C VAL A 29 9.86 1.19 1.31
N ARG A 30 11.14 1.26 1.64
CA ARG A 30 11.94 0.07 1.98
C ARG A 30 11.27 -0.70 3.12
N PRO A 31 11.16 -2.04 3.04
CA PRO A 31 10.50 -2.84 4.08
C PRO A 31 11.00 -2.54 5.49
N LEU A 32 12.30 -2.30 5.63
CA LEU A 32 12.93 -1.97 6.92
C LEU A 32 12.40 -0.66 7.54
N ASN A 33 11.95 0.28 6.71
CA ASN A 33 11.51 1.61 7.15
C ASN A 33 9.97 1.69 7.32
N ARG A 34 9.22 0.68 6.87
CA ARG A 34 7.74 0.75 6.85
C ARG A 34 7.12 0.83 8.23
N GLU A 35 7.65 0.08 9.19
CA GLU A 35 7.10 0.10 10.55
C GLU A 35 7.32 1.45 11.25
N SER A 36 8.52 2.02 11.13
CA SER A 36 8.80 3.34 11.72
C SER A 36 7.94 4.43 11.09
N LEU A 37 7.77 4.40 9.76
CA LEU A 37 6.90 5.33 9.05
C LEU A 37 5.44 5.19 9.50
N LEU A 38 4.89 3.97 9.53
CA LEU A 38 3.50 3.73 9.97
C LEU A 38 3.28 4.15 11.41
N ARG A 39 4.23 3.87 12.30
CA ARG A 39 4.15 4.30 13.70
C ARG A 39 4.06 5.81 13.81
N SER A 40 4.95 6.54 13.14
CA SER A 40 4.94 8.00 13.13
C SER A 40 3.62 8.57 12.60
N ILE A 41 3.08 7.99 11.52
CA ILE A 41 1.79 8.39 10.96
C ILE A 41 0.65 8.14 11.95
N ILE A 42 0.62 6.95 12.57
CA ILE A 42 -0.44 6.55 13.50
C ILE A 42 -0.38 7.37 14.79
N GLU A 43 0.81 7.68 15.28
CA GLU A 43 0.99 8.59 16.43
C GLU A 43 0.40 9.96 16.16
N GLY A 44 0.54 10.50 14.94
CA GLY A 44 0.00 11.78 14.51
C GLY A 44 -1.51 11.80 14.21
N LEU A 45 -2.17 10.63 14.15
CA LEU A 45 -3.62 10.55 14.04
C LEU A 45 -4.28 10.94 15.39
N ASN A 46 -5.40 11.65 15.29
CA ASN A 46 -6.28 11.88 16.43
C ASN A 46 -6.93 10.58 16.91
N PRO A 47 -7.38 10.49 18.18
CA PRO A 47 -8.30 9.44 18.60
C PRO A 47 -9.52 9.36 17.69
N GLY A 48 -9.88 8.16 17.22
CA GLY A 48 -10.90 7.95 16.19
C GLY A 48 -10.45 8.29 14.77
N GLY A 49 -9.21 8.74 14.59
CA GLY A 49 -8.64 9.01 13.27
C GLY A 49 -8.42 7.75 12.45
N VAL A 50 -8.36 7.89 11.13
CA VAL A 50 -8.38 6.78 10.18
C VAL A 50 -7.14 6.81 9.29
N LEU A 51 -6.50 5.66 9.12
CA LEU A 51 -5.52 5.42 8.05
C LEU A 51 -6.16 4.57 6.95
N ILE A 52 -6.08 5.07 5.72
CA ILE A 52 -6.46 4.34 4.50
C ILE A 52 -5.18 3.98 3.77
N LEU A 53 -4.97 2.69 3.54
CA LEU A 53 -3.83 2.14 2.81
C LEU A 53 -4.31 1.45 1.55
N VAL A 54 -3.89 1.92 0.38
CA VAL A 54 -4.17 1.25 -0.91
C VAL A 54 -2.84 0.80 -1.51
N GLU A 55 -2.71 -0.51 -1.74
CA GLU A 55 -1.44 -1.11 -2.16
C GLU A 55 -1.64 -2.17 -3.23
N LYS A 56 -0.61 -2.38 -4.03
CA LYS A 56 -0.44 -3.63 -4.76
C LYS A 56 -0.13 -4.74 -3.76
N VAL A 57 -0.78 -5.90 -3.92
CA VAL A 57 -0.63 -7.03 -2.99
C VAL A 57 -0.27 -8.31 -3.71
N LEU A 58 0.38 -9.22 -2.99
CA LEU A 58 0.61 -10.59 -3.43
C LEU A 58 -0.67 -11.42 -3.27
N GLY A 59 -0.81 -12.46 -4.10
CA GLY A 59 -1.83 -13.49 -3.88
C GLY A 59 -1.51 -14.34 -2.65
N SER A 60 -2.53 -15.02 -2.12
CA SER A 60 -2.38 -15.91 -0.94
C SER A 60 -1.44 -17.09 -1.18
N ASP A 61 -1.35 -17.53 -2.43
CA ASP A 61 -0.46 -18.59 -2.90
C ASP A 61 0.09 -18.27 -4.30
N ALA A 62 1.05 -19.09 -4.75
CA ALA A 62 1.73 -18.88 -6.01
C ALA A 62 0.81 -18.99 -7.24
N LEU A 63 -0.22 -19.83 -7.20
CA LEU A 63 -1.18 -19.99 -8.29
C LEU A 63 -2.05 -18.74 -8.42
N LEU A 64 -2.68 -18.31 -7.34
CA LEU A 64 -3.53 -17.14 -7.31
C LEU A 64 -2.73 -15.86 -7.61
N ASN A 65 -1.51 -15.77 -7.11
CA ASN A 65 -0.65 -14.63 -7.42
C ASN A 65 -0.39 -14.50 -8.94
N ARG A 66 -0.05 -15.59 -9.61
CA ARG A 66 0.12 -15.59 -11.08
C ARG A 66 -1.17 -15.26 -11.81
N LEU A 67 -2.30 -15.80 -11.35
CA LEU A 67 -3.61 -15.54 -11.95
C LEU A 67 -3.99 -14.05 -11.87
N TRP A 68 -3.85 -13.42 -10.70
CA TRP A 68 -4.16 -11.99 -10.52
C TRP A 68 -3.25 -11.10 -11.37
N ILE A 69 -1.97 -11.41 -11.45
CA ILE A 69 -1.02 -10.68 -12.31
C ILE A 69 -1.40 -10.82 -13.78
N LYS A 70 -1.73 -12.04 -14.23
CA LYS A 70 -2.16 -12.29 -15.60
C LYS A 70 -3.42 -11.49 -15.95
N LEU A 71 -4.46 -11.58 -15.12
CA LEU A 71 -5.72 -10.86 -15.32
C LEU A 71 -5.52 -9.34 -15.34
N TYR A 72 -4.63 -8.83 -14.50
CA TYR A 72 -4.26 -7.41 -14.49
C TYR A 72 -3.57 -7.00 -15.79
N TYR A 73 -2.65 -7.80 -16.31
CA TYR A 73 -2.01 -7.51 -17.60
C TYR A 73 -2.98 -7.63 -18.77
N ASP A 74 -3.87 -8.61 -18.76
CA ASP A 74 -4.92 -8.76 -19.77
C ASP A 74 -5.87 -7.53 -19.76
N MET A 75 -6.19 -7.01 -18.60
CA MET A 75 -6.96 -5.78 -18.46
C MET A 75 -6.20 -4.58 -19.04
N LYS A 76 -4.90 -4.44 -18.77
CA LYS A 76 -4.07 -3.38 -19.36
C LYS A 76 -4.07 -3.45 -20.89
N LYS A 77 -3.89 -4.65 -21.47
CA LYS A 77 -3.95 -4.84 -22.93
C LYS A 77 -5.29 -4.40 -23.51
N ARG A 78 -6.40 -4.78 -22.87
CA ARG A 78 -7.75 -4.33 -23.28
C ARG A 78 -7.93 -2.81 -23.21
N ASN A 79 -7.19 -2.14 -22.35
CA ASN A 79 -7.18 -0.68 -22.23
C ASN A 79 -6.09 0.00 -23.09
N GLY A 80 -5.52 -0.71 -24.07
CA GLY A 80 -4.64 -0.14 -25.08
C GLY A 80 -3.14 -0.15 -24.76
N TYR A 81 -2.71 -0.74 -23.65
CA TYR A 81 -1.28 -0.90 -23.37
C TYR A 81 -0.68 -2.02 -24.23
N SER A 82 0.45 -1.75 -24.86
CA SER A 82 1.22 -2.75 -25.59
C SER A 82 1.95 -3.69 -24.63
N GLU A 83 2.34 -4.88 -25.13
CA GLU A 83 3.15 -5.81 -24.34
C GLU A 83 4.52 -5.22 -23.97
N THR A 84 5.10 -4.41 -24.85
CA THR A 84 6.36 -3.72 -24.57
C THR A 84 6.24 -2.71 -23.44
N GLU A 85 5.17 -1.92 -23.40
CA GLU A 85 4.92 -0.97 -22.29
C GLU A 85 4.72 -1.68 -20.96
N ILE A 86 3.97 -2.80 -20.96
CA ILE A 86 3.77 -3.62 -19.77
C ILE A 86 5.09 -4.21 -19.29
N ALA A 87 5.91 -4.74 -20.18
CA ALA A 87 7.22 -5.31 -19.84
C ALA A 87 8.18 -4.26 -19.29
N LYS A 88 8.32 -3.10 -19.95
CA LYS A 88 9.15 -1.98 -19.47
C LYS A 88 8.73 -1.52 -18.07
N LYS A 89 7.42 -1.38 -17.82
CA LYS A 89 6.92 -0.98 -16.51
C LYS A 89 7.21 -2.02 -15.44
N ARG A 90 7.08 -3.30 -15.77
CA ARG A 90 7.41 -4.40 -14.87
C ARG A 90 8.89 -4.37 -14.49
N GLU A 91 9.78 -4.24 -15.48
CA GLU A 91 11.23 -4.16 -15.27
C GLU A 91 11.62 -2.95 -14.42
N ALA A 92 11.04 -1.78 -14.72
CA ALA A 92 11.28 -0.55 -13.95
C ALA A 92 10.86 -0.66 -12.49
N LEU A 93 9.88 -1.50 -12.16
CA LEU A 93 9.37 -1.71 -10.80
C LEU A 93 10.03 -2.89 -10.09
N GLU A 94 10.82 -3.68 -10.78
CA GLU A 94 11.54 -4.80 -10.17
C GLU A 94 12.48 -4.31 -9.08
N ASN A 95 12.43 -4.93 -7.89
CA ASN A 95 13.16 -4.53 -6.68
C ASN A 95 12.88 -3.11 -6.15
N VAL A 96 11.98 -2.35 -6.77
CA VAL A 96 11.56 -1.01 -6.33
C VAL A 96 10.21 -1.09 -5.64
N LEU A 97 9.24 -1.75 -6.26
CA LEU A 97 7.93 -2.03 -5.68
C LEU A 97 7.97 -3.39 -5.00
N ILE A 98 7.81 -3.41 -3.68
CA ILE A 98 7.82 -4.64 -2.86
C ILE A 98 6.45 -4.80 -2.21
N PRO A 99 5.53 -5.59 -2.83
CA PRO A 99 4.20 -5.79 -2.29
C PRO A 99 4.23 -6.78 -1.12
N TYR A 100 3.33 -6.60 -0.17
CA TYR A 100 3.01 -7.55 0.87
C TYR A 100 1.72 -8.31 0.54
N ARG A 101 1.50 -9.43 1.22
CA ARG A 101 0.19 -10.10 1.20
C ARG A 101 -0.84 -9.29 2.00
N PRO A 102 -2.15 -9.45 1.73
CA PRO A 102 -3.19 -8.76 2.48
C PRO A 102 -3.09 -8.96 4.00
N ASP A 103 -2.83 -10.19 4.45
CA ASP A 103 -2.67 -10.50 5.87
C ASP A 103 -1.45 -9.83 6.51
N GLU A 104 -0.37 -9.66 5.76
CA GLU A 104 0.82 -8.93 6.21
C GLU A 104 0.52 -7.43 6.37
N ASN A 105 -0.25 -6.84 5.44
CA ASN A 105 -0.67 -5.44 5.55
C ASN A 105 -1.59 -5.23 6.77
N ILE A 106 -2.57 -6.11 6.99
CA ILE A 106 -3.42 -6.04 8.20
C ILE A 106 -2.58 -6.14 9.47
N LYS A 107 -1.65 -7.10 9.54
CA LYS A 107 -0.78 -7.29 10.71
C LYS A 107 0.13 -6.11 10.97
N ILE A 108 0.75 -5.51 9.93
CA ILE A 108 1.64 -4.37 10.13
C ILE A 108 0.87 -3.14 10.62
N LEU A 109 -0.35 -2.90 10.15
CA LEU A 109 -1.22 -1.82 10.62
C LEU A 109 -1.62 -2.04 12.08
N ALA A 110 -2.11 -3.23 12.43
CA ALA A 110 -2.55 -3.55 13.78
C ALA A 110 -1.42 -3.46 14.81
N ARG A 111 -0.24 -4.02 14.52
CA ARG A 111 0.88 -4.00 15.49
C ARG A 111 1.52 -2.63 15.68
N ASN A 112 1.23 -1.67 14.80
CA ASN A 112 1.70 -0.29 14.94
C ASN A 112 0.66 0.66 15.57
N GLY A 113 -0.47 0.14 16.08
CA GLY A 113 -1.38 0.90 16.94
C GLY A 113 -2.74 1.25 16.34
N LEU A 114 -3.18 0.53 15.30
CA LEU A 114 -4.56 0.60 14.83
C LEU A 114 -5.35 -0.57 15.40
N ASP A 115 -6.43 -0.27 16.12
CA ASP A 115 -7.19 -1.30 16.85
C ASP A 115 -8.18 -2.06 15.97
N ASN A 116 -8.75 -1.38 14.98
CA ASN A 116 -9.72 -1.97 14.06
C ASN A 116 -9.19 -1.84 12.64
N VAL A 117 -8.70 -2.94 12.09
CA VAL A 117 -8.14 -2.99 10.73
C VAL A 117 -8.94 -3.98 9.89
N ASP A 118 -9.40 -3.53 8.73
CA ASP A 118 -10.10 -4.40 7.77
C ASP A 118 -9.70 -4.06 6.34
N MET A 119 -9.92 -5.03 5.45
CA MET A 119 -9.77 -4.87 4.01
C MET A 119 -11.14 -4.54 3.41
N PHE A 120 -11.32 -3.31 2.94
CA PHE A 120 -12.60 -2.84 2.39
C PHE A 120 -12.70 -2.98 0.87
N PHE A 121 -11.58 -3.22 0.18
CA PHE A 121 -11.50 -3.27 -1.27
C PHE A 121 -10.48 -4.30 -1.76
N LYS A 122 -10.83 -5.04 -2.80
CA LYS A 122 -9.92 -5.95 -3.51
C LYS A 122 -10.23 -5.91 -5.00
N TRP A 123 -9.22 -5.66 -5.83
CA TRP A 123 -9.33 -5.64 -7.29
C TRP A 123 -8.05 -6.18 -7.92
N TYR A 124 -8.13 -7.33 -8.58
CA TYR A 124 -6.97 -8.07 -9.06
C TYR A 124 -5.89 -8.21 -7.96
N ASN A 125 -4.69 -7.68 -8.23
CA ASN A 125 -3.57 -7.63 -7.29
C ASN A 125 -3.45 -6.28 -6.56
N PHE A 126 -4.57 -5.58 -6.36
CA PHE A 126 -4.67 -4.37 -5.52
C PHE A 126 -5.63 -4.61 -4.37
N ALA A 127 -5.35 -4.01 -3.24
CA ALA A 127 -6.23 -4.03 -2.08
C ALA A 127 -6.22 -2.69 -1.34
N GLY A 128 -7.36 -2.38 -0.73
CA GLY A 128 -7.52 -1.23 0.15
C GLY A 128 -7.81 -1.70 1.57
N PHE A 129 -7.11 -1.12 2.53
CA PHE A 129 -7.22 -1.39 3.95
C PHE A 129 -7.60 -0.11 4.67
N LEU A 130 -8.40 -0.25 5.72
CA LEU A 130 -8.79 0.83 6.61
C LEU A 130 -8.42 0.42 8.02
N GLY A 131 -7.80 1.33 8.77
CA GLY A 131 -7.53 1.12 10.19
C GLY A 131 -7.94 2.35 10.99
N VAL A 132 -8.51 2.14 12.17
CA VAL A 132 -8.97 3.19 13.08
C VAL A 132 -8.10 3.20 14.33
N LYS A 133 -7.65 4.39 14.73
CA LYS A 133 -6.93 4.60 15.99
C LYS A 133 -7.95 4.74 17.12
N ALA A 134 -7.75 4.02 18.24
CA ALA A 134 -8.56 4.17 19.44
C ALA A 134 -8.53 5.60 20.03
#